data_ead2f42fd87227d8d39e29b72fe3bddd
#
_entry.id   ead2f42fd87227d8d39e29b72fe3bddd
#
_cell.length_a   1.000
_cell.length_b   1.000
_cell.length_c   1.000
_cell.angle_alpha   90.00
_cell.angle_beta   90.00
_cell.angle_gamma   90.00
#
_symmetry.space_group_name_H-M   'P 1'
#
loop_
_entity.id
_entity.type
_entity.pdbx_description
1 polymer ?
#
loop_
_entity_poly.entity_id
_entity_poly.type
_entity_poly.pdbx_seq_one_letter_code
_entity_poly.pdbx_strand_id
1 'polypeptide(L)'
;MKKLTKNKGYWIALYKKIEDLDKLKQYSQKVTPIIKKHGGVPLVRGGNYKVYSGDEFTRTVIWEFPNFYSAVQCHNSIEYQKGWNIAKDTTERHLQIVEGFSTE
;
A
#
# COMPACT_ATOMS: atom_id res chain seq x y z
N MET A 1 -26.79 1.85 7.37
CA MET A 1 -26.47 2.33 7.04
C MET A 1 -25.39 3.06 7.06
N LYS A 2 -25.13 3.84 7.56
CA LYS A 2 -24.08 4.52 7.64
C LYS A 2 -22.94 3.87 8.16
N LYS A 3 -22.98 2.82 8.87
CA LYS A 3 -21.84 2.18 9.36
C LYS A 3 -20.92 1.68 8.36
N LEU A 4 -21.39 1.32 7.20
CA LEU A 4 -20.53 0.82 6.13
C LEU A 4 -19.49 1.82 5.72
N THR A 5 -19.78 3.12 5.86
CA THR A 5 -18.85 4.13 5.42
C THR A 5 -17.85 4.49 6.50
N LYS A 6 -17.99 3.94 7.70
CA LYS A 6 -17.05 4.26 8.76
C LYS A 6 -15.84 3.38 8.80
N ASN A 7 -15.92 2.21 8.20
CA ASN A 7 -14.77 1.30 8.21
C ASN A 7 -13.79 1.74 7.15
N LYS A 8 -12.58 2.02 7.60
CA LYS A 8 -11.51 2.40 6.69
C LYS A 8 -10.99 1.21 5.93
N GLY A 9 -10.28 1.44 4.84
CA GLY A 9 -9.56 0.41 4.15
C GLY A 9 -8.08 0.60 4.36
N TYR A 10 -7.35 -0.49 4.50
CA TYR A 10 -5.90 -0.42 4.71
C TYR A 10 -5.18 -1.20 3.63
N TRP A 11 -4.20 -0.57 3.06
CA TRP A 11 -3.35 -1.14 2.01
C TRP A 11 -2.00 -1.37 2.69
N ILE A 12 -1.65 -2.62 2.88
CA ILE A 12 -0.47 -3.00 3.64
C ILE A 12 0.51 -3.69 2.73
N ALA A 13 1.66 -3.08 2.53
CA ALA A 13 2.72 -3.61 1.67
C ALA A 13 3.94 -3.95 2.52
N LEU A 14 4.38 -5.20 2.42
CA LEU A 14 5.54 -5.69 3.15
C LEU A 14 6.57 -6.12 2.12
N TYR A 15 7.70 -5.42 2.07
CA TYR A 15 8.72 -5.65 1.07
C TYR A 15 9.76 -6.64 1.57
N LYS A 16 9.89 -7.76 0.88
CA LYS A 16 10.85 -8.78 1.23
C LYS A 16 12.17 -8.55 0.54
N LYS A 17 12.14 -8.15 -0.71
CA LYS A 17 13.34 -7.95 -1.49
C LYS A 17 13.18 -6.78 -2.43
N ILE A 18 14.16 -5.91 -2.45
CA ILE A 18 14.18 -4.75 -3.33
C ILE A 18 15.52 -4.82 -4.08
N GLU A 19 15.47 -5.25 -5.34
CA GLU A 19 16.68 -5.43 -6.13
C GLU A 19 17.16 -4.14 -6.79
N ASP A 20 16.25 -3.22 -7.05
CA ASP A 20 16.59 -1.96 -7.70
C ASP A 20 15.88 -0.83 -6.97
N LEU A 21 16.63 -0.16 -6.11
CA LEU A 21 16.09 0.89 -5.29
C LEU A 21 15.64 2.09 -6.10
N ASP A 22 16.32 2.37 -7.21
CA ASP A 22 15.95 3.49 -8.06
C ASP A 22 14.59 3.26 -8.73
N LYS A 23 14.33 2.05 -9.16
CA LYS A 23 13.03 1.73 -9.75
C LYS A 23 11.93 1.82 -8.71
N LEU A 24 12.21 1.41 -7.48
CA LEU A 24 11.22 1.53 -6.41
C LEU A 24 10.92 3.00 -6.13
N LYS A 25 11.94 3.84 -6.18
CA LYS A 25 11.77 5.26 -5.97
C LYS A 25 10.93 5.88 -7.10
N GLN A 26 11.21 5.51 -8.35
CA GLN A 26 10.42 5.99 -9.48
C GLN A 26 8.97 5.57 -9.37
N TYR A 27 8.75 4.32 -8.97
CA TYR A 27 7.40 3.81 -8.73
C TYR A 27 6.69 4.65 -7.67
N SER A 28 7.37 4.87 -6.55
CA SER A 28 6.78 5.60 -5.43
C SER A 28 6.40 7.03 -5.86
N GLN A 29 7.28 7.70 -6.60
CA GLN A 29 7.00 9.05 -7.05
C GLN A 29 5.82 9.10 -8.01
N LYS A 30 5.68 8.07 -8.83
CA LYS A 30 4.60 8.04 -9.80
C LYS A 30 3.26 7.72 -9.15
N VAL A 31 3.22 6.75 -8.24
CA VAL A 31 1.95 6.29 -7.70
C VAL A 31 1.46 7.08 -6.50
N THR A 32 2.32 7.80 -5.79
CA THR A 32 1.90 8.55 -4.62
C THR A 32 0.74 9.50 -4.92
N PRO A 33 0.81 10.34 -5.98
CA PRO A 33 -0.34 11.20 -6.27
C PRO A 33 -1.58 10.42 -6.69
N ILE A 34 -1.40 9.27 -7.31
CA ILE A 34 -2.53 8.43 -7.71
C ILE A 34 -3.23 7.87 -6.48
N ILE A 35 -2.47 7.38 -5.51
CA ILE A 35 -3.01 6.84 -4.27
C ILE A 35 -3.74 7.93 -3.50
N LYS A 36 -3.15 9.12 -3.44
CA LYS A 36 -3.78 10.25 -2.74
C LYS A 36 -5.07 10.68 -3.43
N LYS A 37 -5.10 10.61 -4.75
CA LYS A 37 -6.30 10.95 -5.49
C LYS A 37 -7.46 10.03 -5.14
N HIS A 38 -7.18 8.78 -4.81
CA HIS A 38 -8.20 7.82 -4.39
C HIS A 38 -8.50 7.91 -2.89
N GLY A 39 -7.97 8.90 -2.22
CA GLY A 39 -8.24 9.14 -0.81
C GLY A 39 -7.24 8.52 0.14
N GLY A 40 -6.13 8.01 -0.37
CA GLY A 40 -5.12 7.38 0.47
C GLY A 40 -4.34 8.38 1.31
N VAL A 41 -4.11 8.02 2.57
CA VAL A 41 -3.31 8.79 3.50
C VAL A 41 -2.20 7.88 3.98
N PRO A 42 -0.92 8.29 3.86
CA PRO A 42 0.17 7.40 4.29
C PRO A 42 0.28 7.37 5.80
N LEU A 43 0.30 6.18 6.37
CA LEU A 43 0.46 6.00 7.79
C LEU A 43 1.85 5.49 8.14
N VAL A 44 2.41 4.62 7.30
CA VAL A 44 3.75 4.06 7.48
C VAL A 44 4.45 4.06 6.14
N ARG A 45 5.66 4.59 6.10
CA ARG A 45 6.44 4.60 4.86
C ARG A 45 7.88 4.26 5.19
N GLY A 46 8.13 2.98 5.46
CA GLY A 46 9.42 2.55 5.95
C GLY A 46 9.56 2.90 7.42
N GLY A 47 10.71 3.34 7.83
CA GLY A 47 10.95 3.65 9.24
C GLY A 47 11.55 2.46 9.97
N ASN A 48 11.76 2.62 11.25
CA ASN A 48 12.34 1.56 12.07
C ASN A 48 11.39 0.40 12.17
N TYR A 49 11.93 -0.80 12.17
CA TYR A 49 11.11 -1.99 12.28
C TYR A 49 11.86 -3.05 13.10
N LYS A 50 11.09 -4.00 13.62
CA LYS A 50 11.66 -5.11 14.35
C LYS A 50 10.79 -6.33 14.09
N VAL A 51 11.40 -7.40 13.64
CA VAL A 51 10.69 -8.63 13.33
C VAL A 51 10.80 -9.57 14.52
N TYR A 52 9.67 -10.02 15.05
CA TYR A 52 9.65 -10.96 16.17
C TYR A 52 9.43 -12.40 15.70
N SER A 53 8.74 -12.59 14.61
CA SER A 53 8.52 -13.92 14.06
C SER A 53 8.16 -13.82 12.60
N GLY A 54 8.51 -14.86 11.86
CA GLY A 54 8.22 -14.95 10.44
C GLY A 54 9.36 -14.41 9.61
N ASP A 55 9.07 -14.17 8.33
CA ASP A 55 10.06 -13.70 7.38
C ASP A 55 10.46 -12.27 7.68
N GLU A 56 11.67 -11.94 7.34
CA GLU A 56 12.13 -10.58 7.52
C GLU A 56 11.70 -9.73 6.33
N PHE A 57 10.75 -8.82 6.57
CA PHE A 57 10.39 -7.83 5.59
C PHE A 57 11.14 -6.56 5.95
N THR A 58 11.87 -6.01 5.00
CA THR A 58 12.77 -4.90 5.27
C THR A 58 12.13 -3.53 5.13
N ARG A 59 10.91 -3.48 4.64
CA ARG A 59 10.20 -2.22 4.50
C ARG A 59 8.71 -2.47 4.58
N THR A 60 8.02 -1.63 5.35
CA THR A 60 6.57 -1.70 5.47
C THR A 60 5.98 -0.36 5.03
N VAL A 61 4.93 -0.43 4.21
CA VAL A 61 4.22 0.77 3.79
C VAL A 61 2.74 0.53 4.02
N ILE A 62 2.08 1.44 4.72
CA ILE A 62 0.65 1.33 5.01
C ILE A 62 -0.03 2.62 4.59
N TRP A 63 -1.09 2.47 3.79
CA TRP A 63 -1.94 3.59 3.40
C TRP A 63 -3.33 3.34 3.95
N GLU A 64 -3.96 4.39 4.46
CA GLU A 64 -5.35 4.33 4.91
C GLU A 64 -6.23 4.99 3.86
N PHE A 65 -7.33 4.35 3.53
CA PHE A 65 -8.30 4.86 2.55
C PHE A 65 -9.64 5.09 3.25
N PRO A 66 -10.51 5.93 2.68
CA PRO A 66 -11.82 6.17 3.29
C PRO A 66 -12.63 4.90 3.51
N ASN A 67 -12.45 3.90 2.64
CA ASN A 67 -13.11 2.61 2.79
C ASN A 67 -12.36 1.56 1.98
N PHE A 68 -12.77 0.31 2.16
CA PHE A 68 -12.15 -0.82 1.49
C PHE A 68 -12.20 -0.68 -0.05
N TYR A 69 -13.34 -0.26 -0.57
CA TYR A 69 -13.49 -0.17 -2.02
C TYR A 69 -12.60 0.87 -2.67
N SER A 70 -12.37 1.98 -1.99
CA SER A 70 -11.47 3.02 -2.53
C SER A 70 -10.06 2.48 -2.70
N ALA A 71 -9.61 1.66 -1.75
CA ALA A 71 -8.29 1.05 -1.84
C ALA A 71 -8.23 0.05 -3.00
N VAL A 72 -9.25 -0.78 -3.13
CA VAL A 72 -9.31 -1.77 -4.20
C VAL A 72 -9.36 -1.10 -5.57
N GLN A 73 -10.17 -0.05 -5.70
CA GLN A 73 -10.26 0.67 -6.96
C GLN A 73 -8.95 1.32 -7.34
N CYS A 74 -8.23 1.85 -6.35
CA CYS A 74 -6.92 2.43 -6.60
C CYS A 74 -5.96 1.37 -7.15
N HIS A 75 -5.88 0.24 -6.50
CA HIS A 75 -4.98 -0.83 -6.92
C HIS A 75 -5.30 -1.33 -8.32
N ASN A 76 -6.59 -1.45 -8.63
CA ASN A 76 -7.01 -1.99 -9.92
C ASN A 76 -7.05 -0.95 -11.02
N SER A 77 -6.77 0.31 -10.72
CA SER A 77 -6.80 1.35 -11.74
C SER A 77 -5.66 1.17 -12.74
N ILE A 78 -5.91 1.58 -13.97
CA ILE A 78 -4.90 1.49 -15.02
C ILE A 78 -3.70 2.34 -14.66
N GLU A 79 -3.91 3.52 -14.10
CA GLU A 79 -2.82 4.41 -13.74
C GLU A 79 -1.92 3.78 -12.68
N TYR A 80 -2.50 3.16 -11.66
CA TYR A 80 -1.67 2.54 -10.63
C TYR A 80 -0.89 1.38 -11.23
N GLN A 81 -1.54 0.55 -12.04
CA GLN A 81 -0.88 -0.62 -12.62
C GLN A 81 0.28 -0.21 -13.54
N LYS A 82 0.14 0.89 -14.27
CA LYS A 82 1.24 1.39 -15.07
C LYS A 82 2.42 1.80 -14.19
N GLY A 83 2.14 2.39 -13.04
CA GLY A 83 3.19 2.73 -12.10
C GLY A 83 3.86 1.51 -11.52
N TRP A 84 3.07 0.51 -11.13
CA TRP A 84 3.62 -0.71 -10.54
C TRP A 84 4.53 -1.45 -11.52
N ASN A 85 4.24 -1.37 -12.82
CA ASN A 85 5.08 -2.01 -13.81
C ASN A 85 6.53 -1.53 -13.76
N ILE A 86 6.78 -0.35 -13.23
CA ILE A 86 8.15 0.16 -13.11
C ILE A 86 8.98 -0.72 -12.18
N ALA A 87 8.39 -1.18 -11.09
CA ALA A 87 9.16 -1.86 -10.04
C ALA A 87 8.82 -3.33 -9.85
N LYS A 88 7.78 -3.83 -10.52
CA LYS A 88 7.28 -5.17 -10.16
C LYS A 88 8.27 -6.30 -10.39
N ASP A 89 9.11 -6.19 -11.41
CA ASP A 89 10.06 -7.26 -11.73
C ASP A 89 11.32 -7.23 -10.87
N THR A 90 11.55 -6.15 -10.15
CA THR A 90 12.73 -6.01 -9.29
C THR A 90 12.37 -5.93 -7.82
N THR A 91 11.12 -6.27 -7.50
CA THR A 91 10.63 -6.15 -6.13
C THR A 91 9.83 -7.39 -5.77
N GLU A 92 10.10 -7.94 -4.60
CA GLU A 92 9.28 -9.02 -4.06
C GLU A 92 8.57 -8.47 -2.84
N ARG A 93 7.25 -8.43 -2.89
CA ARG A 93 6.46 -7.88 -1.78
C ARG A 93 5.17 -8.66 -1.60
N HIS A 94 4.64 -8.56 -0.36
CA HIS A 94 3.28 -8.97 -0.09
C HIS A 94 2.46 -7.69 -0.02
N LEU A 95 1.32 -7.67 -0.66
CA LEU A 95 0.42 -6.54 -0.58
C LEU A 95 -0.99 -7.05 -0.33
N GLN A 96 -1.63 -6.54 0.70
CA GLN A 96 -2.98 -6.95 1.06
C GLN A 96 -3.79 -5.71 1.37
N ILE A 97 -5.03 -5.71 0.91
CA ILE A 97 -5.96 -4.66 1.28
C ILE A 97 -6.99 -5.30 2.19
N VAL A 98 -7.22 -4.69 3.34
CA VAL A 98 -8.10 -5.26 4.34
C VAL A 98 -8.96 -4.15 4.94
N GLU A 99 -10.19 -4.50 5.29
CA GLU A 99 -11.10 -3.54 5.90
C GLU A 99 -10.77 -3.36 7.37
N GLY A 100 -10.82 -2.13 7.84
CA GLY A 100 -10.53 -1.83 9.22
C GLY A 100 -11.65 -2.30 10.16
N PHE A 101 -11.29 -2.44 11.42
CA PHE A 101 -12.21 -2.88 12.43
C PHE A 101 -13.10 -1.70 12.87
N SER A 102 -14.38 -1.95 12.98
CA SER A 102 -15.30 -0.93 13.47
C SER A 102 -15.52 -1.16 14.95
N THR A 103 -15.38 -0.10 15.73
CA THR A 103 -15.59 -0.20 17.16
C THR A 103 -17.01 0.20 17.57
N GLU A 104 -17.85 0.50 16.61
CA GLU A 104 -19.23 0.83 16.93
C GLU A 104 -20.20 -0.34 16.97
#